data_08edf4bc60720804c203aba72d6938ea
#
_entry.id   08edf4bc60720804c203aba72d6938ea
#
_cell.length_a   1.000
_cell.length_b   1.000
_cell.length_c   1.000
_cell.angle_alpha   90.00
_cell.angle_beta   90.00
_cell.angle_gamma   90.00
#
_symmetry.space_group_name_H-M   'P 1'
#
loop_
_entity.id
_entity.type
_entity.pdbx_description
1 polymer ?
#
loop_
_entity_poly.entity_id
_entity_poly.type
_entity_poly.pdbx_seq_one_letter_code
_entity_poly.pdbx_strand_id
1 'polypeptide(L)'
;MTTPPGTASHRTEGDALAPLNCAILTVTDTRTVDNDESGAAIKRLIEAAGHHMADYALLPNNEARVRGHVRALVARADVDVVLITGGTGLGSKDRTVEAVRSVIEKELPGFGELFRMVSFQEQVGTAAILSRAVAGSVGGKLVVSMPGSKAAVELALTRILLPELRHAIREVRR
;
A
#
# COMPACT_ATOMS: atom_id res chain seq x y z
N MET A 1 -19.41 -10.34 -14.96
CA MET A 1 -20.03 -9.08 -14.50
C MET A 1 -19.61 -7.97 -15.45
N THR A 2 -20.53 -7.35 -16.15
CA THR A 2 -20.24 -6.22 -17.06
C THR A 2 -20.04 -4.95 -16.23
N THR A 3 -18.93 -4.25 -16.44
CA THR A 3 -18.64 -2.97 -15.77
C THR A 3 -19.62 -1.90 -16.27
N PRO A 4 -20.25 -1.11 -15.39
CA PRO A 4 -21.14 -0.02 -15.80
C PRO A 4 -20.42 0.99 -16.72
N PRO A 5 -21.11 1.62 -17.70
CA PRO A 5 -20.46 2.48 -18.72
C PRO A 5 -19.59 3.63 -18.16
N GLY A 6 -20.00 4.25 -17.05
CA GLY A 6 -19.22 5.33 -16.42
C GLY A 6 -17.89 4.86 -15.81
N THR A 7 -17.87 3.67 -15.22
CA THR A 7 -16.67 3.11 -14.58
C THR A 7 -15.64 2.64 -15.61
N ALA A 8 -16.08 2.21 -16.79
CA ALA A 8 -15.18 1.80 -17.87
C ALA A 8 -14.40 3.00 -18.45
N SER A 9 -15.04 4.17 -18.63
CA SER A 9 -14.35 5.37 -19.13
C SER A 9 -13.30 5.90 -18.16
N HIS A 10 -13.56 5.88 -16.86
CA HIS A 10 -12.61 6.33 -15.84
C HIS A 10 -11.38 5.39 -15.72
N ARG A 11 -11.56 4.09 -15.90
CA ARG A 11 -10.43 3.14 -15.97
C ARG A 11 -9.57 3.37 -17.20
N THR A 12 -10.16 3.53 -18.38
CA THR A 12 -9.44 3.76 -19.63
C THR A 12 -8.60 5.04 -19.58
N GLU A 13 -9.09 6.10 -18.94
CA GLU A 13 -8.33 7.32 -18.73
C GLU A 13 -7.21 7.17 -17.67
N GLY A 14 -7.40 6.30 -16.67
CA GLY A 14 -6.34 5.93 -15.73
C GLY A 14 -5.22 5.13 -16.40
N ASP A 15 -5.55 4.22 -17.31
CA ASP A 15 -4.59 3.43 -18.08
C ASP A 15 -3.68 4.27 -18.98
N ALA A 16 -4.09 5.48 -19.34
CA ALA A 16 -3.27 6.44 -20.10
C ALA A 16 -2.20 7.16 -19.25
N LEU A 17 -2.21 7.00 -17.91
CA LEU A 17 -1.15 7.56 -17.08
C LEU A 17 0.19 6.85 -17.32
N ALA A 18 1.26 7.66 -17.26
CA ALA A 18 2.63 7.15 -17.26
C ALA A 18 2.87 6.14 -16.11
N PRO A 19 3.91 5.31 -16.21
CA PRO A 19 4.36 4.48 -15.09
C PRO A 19 4.46 5.30 -13.80
N LEU A 20 3.97 4.74 -12.69
CA LEU A 20 4.00 5.38 -11.38
C LEU A 20 5.29 5.04 -10.64
N ASN A 21 5.78 5.98 -9.86
CA ASN A 21 6.94 5.82 -9.00
C ASN A 21 6.49 5.44 -7.59
N CYS A 22 6.83 4.23 -7.17
CA CYS A 22 6.44 3.64 -5.90
C CYS A 22 7.62 3.63 -4.91
N ALA A 23 7.45 4.19 -3.74
CA ALA A 23 8.36 3.99 -2.61
C ALA A 23 7.88 2.81 -1.76
N ILE A 24 8.81 1.97 -1.32
CA ILE A 24 8.53 0.78 -0.53
C ILE A 24 9.13 0.97 0.86
N LEU A 25 8.34 0.75 1.90
CA LEU A 25 8.78 0.78 3.30
C LEU A 25 8.40 -0.52 3.99
N THR A 26 9.40 -1.28 4.44
CA THR A 26 9.17 -2.45 5.31
C THR A 26 9.41 -2.06 6.76
N VAL A 27 8.40 -2.24 7.61
CA VAL A 27 8.49 -2.01 9.05
C VAL A 27 8.70 -3.34 9.76
N THR A 28 9.87 -3.51 10.37
CA THR A 28 10.29 -4.78 10.97
C THR A 28 11.39 -4.58 12.01
N ASP A 29 11.38 -5.38 13.08
CA ASP A 29 12.46 -5.41 14.08
C ASP A 29 13.44 -6.57 13.83
N THR A 30 13.15 -7.47 12.87
CA THR A 30 13.87 -8.73 12.74
C THR A 30 14.45 -9.00 11.35
N ARG A 31 13.93 -8.31 10.31
CA ARG A 31 14.40 -8.53 8.93
C ARG A 31 15.55 -7.59 8.58
N THR A 32 16.31 -8.04 7.60
CA THR A 32 17.33 -7.26 6.88
C THR A 32 16.91 -7.13 5.42
N VAL A 33 17.62 -6.32 4.64
CA VAL A 33 17.37 -6.20 3.19
C VAL A 33 17.45 -7.54 2.48
N ASP A 34 18.38 -8.42 2.88
CA ASP A 34 18.63 -9.70 2.23
C ASP A 34 17.53 -10.75 2.49
N ASN A 35 16.75 -10.60 3.57
CA ASN A 35 15.70 -11.54 3.94
C ASN A 35 14.29 -10.93 3.97
N ASP A 36 14.11 -9.73 3.42
CA ASP A 36 12.79 -9.09 3.31
C ASP A 36 12.02 -9.61 2.10
N GLU A 37 11.43 -10.79 2.24
CA GLU A 37 10.59 -11.38 1.19
C GLU A 37 9.38 -10.52 0.83
N SER A 38 8.85 -9.73 1.76
CA SER A 38 7.66 -8.89 1.54
C SER A 38 8.00 -7.68 0.70
N GLY A 39 9.08 -6.96 1.04
CA GLY A 39 9.58 -5.84 0.23
C GLY A 39 10.01 -6.30 -1.17
N ALA A 40 10.70 -7.44 -1.26
CA ALA A 40 11.07 -8.04 -2.54
C ALA A 40 9.83 -8.40 -3.40
N ALA A 41 8.76 -8.92 -2.78
CA ALA A 41 7.51 -9.22 -3.47
C ALA A 41 6.83 -7.94 -3.99
N ILE A 42 6.79 -6.87 -3.19
CA ILE A 42 6.25 -5.56 -3.64
C ILE A 42 7.04 -5.10 -4.87
N LYS A 43 8.38 -5.02 -4.77
CA LYS A 43 9.23 -4.59 -5.87
C LYS A 43 8.94 -5.37 -7.14
N ARG A 44 9.01 -6.68 -7.10
CA ARG A 44 8.76 -7.56 -8.24
C ARG A 44 7.38 -7.31 -8.88
N LEU A 45 6.33 -7.14 -8.07
CA LEU A 45 4.96 -6.98 -8.55
C LEU A 45 4.72 -5.61 -9.20
N ILE A 46 5.24 -4.52 -8.62
CA ILE A 46 5.11 -3.18 -9.22
C ILE A 46 5.88 -3.09 -10.54
N GLU A 47 7.10 -3.65 -10.60
CA GLU A 47 7.91 -3.68 -11.82
C GLU A 47 7.25 -4.52 -12.92
N ALA A 48 6.69 -5.69 -12.57
CA ALA A 48 5.93 -6.53 -13.50
C ALA A 48 4.66 -5.84 -14.04
N ALA A 49 4.07 -4.92 -13.26
CA ALA A 49 2.94 -4.09 -13.69
C ALA A 49 3.35 -2.82 -14.45
N GLY A 50 4.65 -2.65 -14.75
CA GLY A 50 5.17 -1.51 -15.50
C GLY A 50 5.32 -0.23 -14.68
N HIS A 51 5.43 -0.32 -13.37
CA HIS A 51 5.73 0.79 -12.46
C HIS A 51 7.20 0.77 -12.04
N HIS A 52 7.68 1.85 -11.42
CA HIS A 52 9.08 2.00 -11.01
C HIS A 52 9.20 2.03 -9.48
N MET A 53 10.27 1.42 -8.97
CA MET A 53 10.66 1.59 -7.57
C MET A 53 11.49 2.88 -7.43
N ALA A 54 10.94 3.88 -6.75
CA ALA A 54 11.62 5.16 -6.48
C ALA A 54 12.47 5.13 -5.19
N ASP A 55 12.10 4.28 -4.24
CA ASP A 55 12.78 4.15 -2.95
C ASP A 55 12.48 2.80 -2.30
N TYR A 56 13.40 2.33 -1.47
CA TYR A 56 13.22 1.16 -0.63
C TYR A 56 13.91 1.34 0.71
N ALA A 57 13.17 1.20 1.80
CA ALA A 57 13.71 1.34 3.15
C ALA A 57 13.16 0.26 4.11
N LEU A 58 13.98 -0.11 5.10
CA LEU A 58 13.58 -0.88 6.27
C LEU A 58 13.65 0.02 7.50
N LEU A 59 12.59 0.01 8.32
CA LEU A 59 12.57 0.71 9.61
C LEU A 59 12.10 -0.21 10.73
N PRO A 60 12.60 0.00 11.95
CA PRO A 60 12.06 -0.70 13.13
C PRO A 60 10.63 -0.24 13.43
N ASN A 61 9.90 -1.04 14.24
CA ASN A 61 8.58 -0.69 14.76
C ASN A 61 8.67 0.51 15.73
N ASN A 62 8.75 1.70 15.15
CA ASN A 62 8.77 2.96 15.87
C ASN A 62 7.87 3.97 15.17
N GLU A 63 6.78 4.35 15.82
CA GLU A 63 5.76 5.23 15.23
C GLU A 63 6.33 6.55 14.72
N ALA A 64 7.21 7.20 15.50
CA ALA A 64 7.79 8.50 15.13
C ALA A 64 8.70 8.39 13.90
N ARG A 65 9.52 7.32 13.83
CA ARG A 65 10.39 7.06 12.67
C ARG A 65 9.58 6.74 11.43
N VAL A 66 8.58 5.85 11.54
CA VAL A 66 7.70 5.51 10.41
C VAL A 66 6.97 6.75 9.92
N ARG A 67 6.34 7.52 10.81
CA ARG A 67 5.66 8.77 10.47
C ARG A 67 6.60 9.77 9.79
N GLY A 68 7.78 9.99 10.34
CA GLY A 68 8.78 10.92 9.78
C GLY A 68 9.21 10.51 8.38
N HIS A 69 9.46 9.21 8.17
CA HIS A 69 9.87 8.69 6.86
C HIS A 69 8.75 8.78 5.82
N VAL A 70 7.51 8.42 6.20
CA VAL A 70 6.35 8.56 5.30
C VAL A 70 6.15 10.03 4.90
N ARG A 71 6.27 10.98 5.84
CA ARG A 71 6.21 12.42 5.53
C ARG A 71 7.30 12.85 4.55
N ALA A 72 8.53 12.35 4.73
CA ALA A 72 9.62 12.64 3.81
C ALA A 72 9.33 12.10 2.40
N LEU A 73 8.82 10.87 2.29
CA LEU A 73 8.45 10.27 1.01
C LEU A 73 7.32 11.03 0.30
N VAL A 74 6.27 11.43 1.02
CA VAL A 74 5.16 12.17 0.42
C VAL A 74 5.54 13.61 0.05
N ALA A 75 6.60 14.17 0.61
CA ALA A 75 7.13 15.49 0.21
C ALA A 75 7.96 15.44 -1.09
N ARG A 76 8.42 14.26 -1.53
CA ARG A 76 9.24 14.09 -2.74
C ARG A 76 8.38 14.22 -4.00
N ALA A 77 8.85 15.00 -4.98
CA ALA A 77 8.14 15.16 -6.26
C ALA A 77 8.17 13.90 -7.15
N ASP A 78 9.19 13.05 -6.97
CA ASP A 78 9.41 11.83 -7.74
C ASP A 78 8.74 10.58 -7.14
N VAL A 79 7.87 10.71 -6.13
CA VAL A 79 7.09 9.62 -5.54
C VAL A 79 5.62 9.86 -5.79
N ASP A 80 4.91 8.85 -6.28
CA ASP A 80 3.46 8.86 -6.52
C ASP A 80 2.72 8.04 -5.46
N VAL A 81 3.30 6.91 -5.08
CA VAL A 81 2.69 5.92 -4.17
C VAL A 81 3.68 5.51 -3.11
N VAL A 82 3.23 5.41 -1.86
CA VAL A 82 4.00 4.83 -0.75
C VAL A 82 3.35 3.53 -0.32
N LEU A 83 4.07 2.43 -0.51
CA LEU A 83 3.63 1.07 -0.16
C LEU A 83 4.37 0.62 1.10
N ILE A 84 3.63 0.43 2.19
CA ILE A 84 4.17 0.10 3.51
C ILE A 84 3.70 -1.29 3.91
N THR A 85 4.62 -2.12 4.39
CA THR A 85 4.31 -3.46 4.89
C THR A 85 4.91 -3.70 6.28
N GLY A 86 4.18 -4.39 7.14
CA GLY A 86 4.60 -4.74 8.49
C GLY A 86 4.20 -3.75 9.59
N GLY A 87 4.34 -4.17 10.84
CA GLY A 87 3.98 -3.37 12.03
C GLY A 87 2.50 -3.02 12.15
N THR A 88 1.60 -3.85 11.57
CA THR A 88 0.15 -3.61 11.55
C THR A 88 -0.64 -4.48 12.52
N GLY A 89 0.02 -5.34 13.30
CA GLY A 89 -0.62 -6.24 14.25
C GLY A 89 -1.24 -5.52 15.45
N LEU A 90 -1.76 -6.31 16.40
CA LEU A 90 -2.37 -5.82 17.64
C LEU A 90 -1.36 -5.71 18.80
N GLY A 91 -0.10 -6.06 18.58
CA GLY A 91 0.95 -5.95 19.57
C GLY A 91 1.25 -4.49 19.92
N SER A 92 1.73 -4.26 21.13
CA SER A 92 2.03 -2.90 21.61
C SER A 92 3.06 -2.14 20.78
N LYS A 93 3.95 -2.88 20.07
CA LYS A 93 4.96 -2.33 19.17
C LYS A 93 4.44 -2.05 17.76
N ASP A 94 3.31 -2.66 17.37
CA ASP A 94 2.74 -2.53 16.03
C ASP A 94 2.00 -1.20 15.89
N ARG A 95 2.72 -0.17 15.47
CA ARG A 95 2.25 1.23 15.42
C ARG A 95 2.24 1.82 13.99
N THR A 96 2.41 0.97 12.97
CA THR A 96 2.47 1.46 11.59
C THR A 96 1.15 2.09 11.14
N VAL A 97 0.02 1.51 11.52
CA VAL A 97 -1.31 2.02 11.16
C VAL A 97 -1.54 3.41 11.77
N GLU A 98 -1.18 3.60 13.04
CA GLU A 98 -1.28 4.88 13.74
C GLU A 98 -0.36 5.93 13.10
N ALA A 99 0.87 5.55 12.76
CA ALA A 99 1.81 6.43 12.06
C ALA A 99 1.25 6.89 10.72
N VAL A 100 0.72 5.96 9.91
CA VAL A 100 0.16 6.25 8.58
C VAL A 100 -1.09 7.11 8.70
N ARG A 101 -2.03 6.79 9.60
CA ARG A 101 -3.24 7.59 9.82
C ARG A 101 -2.95 9.03 10.22
N SER A 102 -1.84 9.28 10.92
CA SER A 102 -1.42 10.63 11.29
C SER A 102 -0.84 11.46 10.13
N VAL A 103 -0.65 10.85 8.95
CA VAL A 103 -0.10 11.50 7.75
C VAL A 103 -1.15 11.67 6.67
N ILE A 104 -2.04 10.69 6.48
CA ILE A 104 -3.07 10.75 5.44
C ILE A 104 -4.10 11.84 5.73
N GLU A 105 -4.56 12.54 4.70
CA GLU A 105 -5.57 13.59 4.77
C GLU A 105 -6.98 13.03 4.56
N LYS A 106 -7.10 12.05 3.65
CA LYS A 106 -8.37 11.38 3.35
C LYS A 106 -8.15 9.87 3.38
N GLU A 107 -8.75 9.19 4.34
CA GLU A 107 -8.71 7.72 4.42
C GLU A 107 -9.54 7.10 3.29
N LEU A 108 -9.06 5.98 2.75
CA LEU A 108 -9.74 5.12 1.77
C LEU A 108 -10.19 3.82 2.46
N PRO A 109 -11.33 3.81 3.18
CA PRO A 109 -11.75 2.68 4.00
C PRO A 109 -11.97 1.40 3.18
N GLY A 110 -12.45 1.56 1.94
CA GLY A 110 -12.70 0.46 1.02
C GLY A 110 -11.49 -0.43 0.76
N PHE A 111 -10.26 0.09 0.87
CA PHE A 111 -9.07 -0.75 0.78
C PHE A 111 -9.02 -1.80 1.90
N GLY A 112 -9.18 -1.37 3.14
CA GLY A 112 -9.16 -2.28 4.29
C GLY A 112 -10.34 -3.26 4.29
N GLU A 113 -11.51 -2.82 3.83
CA GLU A 113 -12.71 -3.66 3.69
C GLU A 113 -12.49 -4.77 2.66
N LEU A 114 -12.09 -4.41 1.45
CA LEU A 114 -11.80 -5.36 0.37
C LEU A 114 -10.65 -6.31 0.75
N PHE A 115 -9.58 -5.77 1.37
CA PHE A 115 -8.45 -6.59 1.79
C PHE A 115 -8.88 -7.67 2.77
N ARG A 116 -9.65 -7.33 3.82
CA ARG A 116 -10.15 -8.31 4.79
C ARG A 116 -11.12 -9.30 4.16
N MET A 117 -12.00 -8.85 3.28
CA MET A 117 -12.95 -9.71 2.58
C MET A 117 -12.22 -10.76 1.73
N VAL A 118 -11.29 -10.33 0.88
CA VAL A 118 -10.55 -11.25 0.00
C VAL A 118 -9.61 -12.14 0.80
N SER A 119 -8.97 -11.62 1.85
CA SER A 119 -8.13 -12.39 2.77
C SER A 119 -8.93 -13.47 3.52
N PHE A 120 -10.16 -13.17 3.94
CA PHE A 120 -11.07 -14.15 4.52
C PHE A 120 -11.41 -15.28 3.53
N GLN A 121 -11.72 -14.92 2.29
CA GLN A 121 -12.17 -15.88 1.27
C GLN A 121 -11.03 -16.75 0.72
N GLU A 122 -9.83 -16.18 0.54
CA GLU A 122 -8.77 -16.81 -0.26
C GLU A 122 -7.55 -17.28 0.55
N GLN A 123 -7.36 -16.81 1.81
CA GLN A 123 -6.12 -17.11 2.55
C GLN A 123 -6.31 -17.60 3.98
N VAL A 124 -6.85 -16.75 4.87
CA VAL A 124 -6.73 -16.96 6.33
C VAL A 124 -8.06 -17.14 7.05
N GLY A 125 -9.19 -17.15 6.33
CA GLY A 125 -10.50 -17.29 6.94
C GLY A 125 -10.77 -16.20 7.99
N THR A 126 -11.35 -16.57 9.12
CA THR A 126 -11.74 -15.63 10.20
C THR A 126 -10.57 -14.83 10.78
N ALA A 127 -9.32 -15.28 10.64
CA ALA A 127 -8.16 -14.51 11.10
C ALA A 127 -8.00 -13.17 10.36
N ALA A 128 -8.68 -12.98 9.22
CA ALA A 128 -8.71 -11.71 8.50
C ALA A 128 -9.20 -10.52 9.35
N ILE A 129 -10.02 -10.77 10.41
CA ILE A 129 -10.48 -9.72 11.34
C ILE A 129 -9.33 -9.01 12.07
N LEU A 130 -8.18 -9.67 12.19
CA LEU A 130 -7.00 -9.12 12.88
C LEU A 130 -6.18 -8.18 11.98
N SER A 131 -6.51 -8.08 10.69
CA SER A 131 -5.79 -7.25 9.73
C SER A 131 -6.18 -5.79 9.85
N ARG A 132 -5.19 -4.93 10.14
CA ARG A 132 -5.37 -3.48 10.26
C ARG A 132 -4.88 -2.72 9.02
N ALA A 133 -5.09 -3.27 7.83
CA ALA A 133 -4.75 -2.62 6.57
C ALA A 133 -5.49 -1.27 6.43
N VAL A 134 -4.76 -0.24 5.98
CA VAL A 134 -5.27 1.12 5.78
C VAL A 134 -4.65 1.75 4.54
N ALA A 135 -5.42 2.56 3.81
CA ALA A 135 -4.93 3.40 2.73
C ALA A 135 -5.58 4.78 2.79
N GLY A 136 -4.95 5.73 2.16
CA GLY A 136 -5.49 7.08 2.03
C GLY A 136 -4.63 7.97 1.15
N SER A 137 -5.12 9.18 0.88
CA SER A 137 -4.41 10.18 0.09
C SER A 137 -3.82 11.28 0.95
N VAL A 138 -2.72 11.86 0.48
CA VAL A 138 -2.06 13.03 1.04
C VAL A 138 -1.25 13.73 -0.04
N GLY A 139 -1.43 15.03 -0.21
CA GLY A 139 -0.65 15.84 -1.14
C GLY A 139 -0.63 15.33 -2.58
N GLY A 140 -1.74 14.80 -3.09
CA GLY A 140 -1.81 14.23 -4.44
C GLY A 140 -1.18 12.83 -4.61
N LYS A 141 -0.89 12.12 -3.52
CA LYS A 141 -0.25 10.80 -3.49
C LYS A 141 -1.11 9.79 -2.76
N LEU A 142 -0.87 8.52 -3.04
CA LEU A 142 -1.50 7.40 -2.34
C LEU A 142 -0.52 6.78 -1.33
N VAL A 143 -0.98 6.59 -0.10
CA VAL A 143 -0.23 5.88 0.96
C VAL A 143 -1.02 4.66 1.36
N VAL A 144 -0.38 3.49 1.33
CA VAL A 144 -1.01 2.21 1.66
C VAL A 144 -0.17 1.47 2.68
N SER A 145 -0.81 1.00 3.75
CA SER A 145 -0.20 0.13 4.76
C SER A 145 -0.92 -1.21 4.79
N MET A 146 -0.16 -2.30 4.68
CA MET A 146 -0.64 -3.67 4.62
C MET A 146 0.14 -4.60 5.57
N PRO A 147 -0.42 -5.78 5.93
CA PRO A 147 0.26 -6.73 6.81
C PRO A 147 1.61 -7.18 6.26
N GLY A 148 2.50 -7.58 7.19
CA GLY A 148 3.91 -7.87 6.90
C GLY A 148 4.19 -9.24 6.26
N SER A 149 3.21 -10.11 6.04
CA SER A 149 3.44 -11.39 5.38
C SER A 149 3.51 -11.24 3.87
N LYS A 150 4.40 -12.00 3.21
CA LYS A 150 4.50 -12.05 1.75
C LYS A 150 3.15 -12.35 1.09
N ALA A 151 2.41 -13.33 1.62
CA ALA A 151 1.09 -13.69 1.10
C ALA A 151 0.09 -12.54 1.17
N ALA A 152 0.06 -11.78 2.28
CA ALA A 152 -0.80 -10.61 2.42
C ALA A 152 -0.43 -9.49 1.43
N VAL A 153 0.86 -9.27 1.21
CA VAL A 153 1.37 -8.31 0.23
C VAL A 153 0.98 -8.70 -1.19
N GLU A 154 1.19 -9.95 -1.56
CA GLU A 154 0.83 -10.47 -2.89
C GLU A 154 -0.68 -10.34 -3.14
N LEU A 155 -1.51 -10.70 -2.14
CA LEU A 155 -2.96 -10.53 -2.22
C LEU A 155 -3.36 -9.06 -2.43
N ALA A 156 -2.86 -8.17 -1.57
CA ALA A 156 -3.20 -6.73 -1.62
C ALA A 156 -2.84 -6.13 -2.97
N LEU A 157 -1.64 -6.42 -3.49
CA LEU A 157 -1.18 -5.87 -4.75
C LEU A 157 -1.94 -6.47 -5.94
N THR A 158 -2.01 -7.79 -6.05
CA THR A 158 -2.55 -8.43 -7.25
C THR A 158 -4.06 -8.35 -7.36
N ARG A 159 -4.78 -8.41 -6.22
CA ARG A 159 -6.24 -8.48 -6.22
C ARG A 159 -6.91 -7.12 -6.08
N ILE A 160 -6.22 -6.11 -5.53
CA ILE A 160 -6.85 -4.84 -5.15
C ILE A 160 -6.10 -3.64 -5.74
N LEU A 161 -4.81 -3.50 -5.41
CA LEU A 161 -4.10 -2.25 -5.67
C LEU A 161 -3.71 -2.09 -7.14
N LEU A 162 -2.97 -3.03 -7.72
CA LEU A 162 -2.44 -2.91 -9.08
C LEU A 162 -3.54 -2.74 -10.13
N PRO A 163 -4.71 -3.42 -10.05
CA PRO A 163 -5.80 -3.19 -10.99
C PRO A 163 -6.37 -1.77 -10.97
N GLU A 164 -6.26 -1.06 -9.85
CA GLU A 164 -6.85 0.28 -9.66
C GLU A 164 -5.81 1.38 -9.41
N LEU A 165 -4.51 1.06 -9.37
CA LEU A 165 -3.48 1.97 -8.89
C LEU A 165 -3.41 3.27 -9.69
N ARG A 166 -3.41 3.18 -11.01
CA ARG A 166 -3.39 4.36 -11.91
C ARG A 166 -4.68 5.17 -11.79
N HIS A 167 -5.82 4.49 -11.73
CA HIS A 167 -7.11 5.14 -11.52
C HIS A 167 -7.15 5.87 -10.17
N ALA A 168 -6.70 5.24 -9.09
CA ALA A 168 -6.63 5.87 -7.77
C ALA A 168 -5.75 7.13 -7.77
N ILE A 169 -4.58 7.10 -8.40
CA ILE A 169 -3.71 8.27 -8.50
C ILE A 169 -4.35 9.40 -9.32
N ARG A 170 -5.05 9.08 -10.40
CA ARG A 170 -5.81 10.06 -11.15
C ARG A 170 -6.85 10.76 -10.25
N GLU A 171 -7.63 10.01 -9.50
CA GLU A 171 -8.66 10.57 -8.61
C GLU A 171 -8.05 11.38 -7.45
N VAL A 172 -6.90 10.96 -6.93
CA VAL A 172 -6.18 11.68 -5.87
C VAL A 172 -5.63 13.04 -6.37
N ARG A 173 -5.31 13.16 -7.67
CA ARG A 173 -4.77 14.39 -8.30
C ARG A 173 -5.83 15.32 -8.89
N ARG A 174 -7.05 14.89 -8.90
CA ARG A 174 -8.19 15.64 -9.42
C ARG A 174 -8.63 16.73 -8.44
#